data_17f3468e76a1a917958dd8d732047a0b
#
_entry.id   17f3468e76a1a917958dd8d732047a0b
#
_cell.length_a   1.000
_cell.length_b   1.000
_cell.length_c   1.000
_cell.angle_alpha   90.00
_cell.angle_beta   90.00
_cell.angle_gamma   90.00
#
_symmetry.space_group_name_H-M   'P 1'
#
loop_
_entity.id
_entity.type
_entity.pdbx_description
1 polymer ?
#
loop_
_entity_poly.entity_id
_entity_poly.type
_entity_poly.pdbx_seq_one_letter_code
_entity_poly.pdbx_strand_id
1 'polypeptide(L)'
;MKIKESIKKIINSSVVRIIAESIDINWNLPYLIDEPSKGQGTGFFIDKHGHILTCSHVVDGAKNIYIEIPSLGNEKYNCKIIFICPEFDIALIKTVDYHSRYYVELGDSDKLEVGKEVQVIGYPVSLTKNKNIINNLKYTVGIISGQQNGKIQTDSAINPGNSGGPLFCNNKVIGINSMKLVGDSLDNIGFAIPINYFKVLDDWKNTKILNSKNTLIIERPDLLFEYNNTTTDLLIDITKNKIKEGIIVSDIYNESVLKKSGIKPGDIITDIDGYQISNNGLTRSYKWLGTQISINVLLNKFKNNESIKIKYFDIKKNKYMSTNIKLEPVDFKVKLYFPVFEKVDYFIISGMILMNLSYNHIILNKKNIELFSISQNIKEQLKSRLIVTFVFPNSSANILNNIKQNNFIEKVNNIKVNDLNGLHRALKRPLIINKKEFIKIETNKGKFILNPIKKCVEDDINYANTYKYPLNEFHNKYIKKYGLSIINNK
;
A
#
# COMPACT_ATOMS: atom_id res chain seq x y z
N MET A 1 25.39 18.94 -17.86
CA MET A 1 24.73 19.72 -18.97
C MET A 1 24.01 20.93 -18.36
N LYS A 2 24.34 22.18 -18.79
CA LYS A 2 23.64 23.36 -18.28
C LYS A 2 22.19 23.37 -18.81
N ILE A 3 21.18 23.42 -17.92
CA ILE A 3 19.78 23.61 -18.33
C ILE A 3 19.69 24.95 -19.10
N LYS A 4 19.04 24.92 -20.25
CA LYS A 4 18.76 26.17 -21.02
C LYS A 4 17.91 27.09 -20.16
N GLU A 5 18.13 28.40 -20.21
CA GLU A 5 17.43 29.40 -19.38
C GLU A 5 15.89 29.32 -19.56
N SER A 6 15.44 29.08 -20.79
CA SER A 6 14.00 28.87 -21.08
C SER A 6 13.39 27.68 -20.33
N ILE A 7 14.13 26.57 -20.20
CA ILE A 7 13.70 25.37 -19.50
C ILE A 7 13.73 25.61 -17.98
N LYS A 8 14.73 26.33 -17.49
CA LYS A 8 14.83 26.71 -16.07
C LYS A 8 13.62 27.53 -15.62
N LYS A 9 13.13 28.44 -16.47
CA LYS A 9 11.89 29.19 -16.22
C LYS A 9 10.68 28.26 -16.12
N ILE A 10 10.57 27.28 -17.03
CA ILE A 10 9.50 26.26 -16.98
C ILE A 10 9.58 25.48 -15.67
N ILE A 11 10.75 24.98 -15.31
CA ILE A 11 10.96 24.19 -14.08
C ILE A 11 10.58 24.99 -12.84
N ASN A 12 11.05 26.24 -12.71
CA ASN A 12 10.78 27.10 -11.56
C ASN A 12 9.28 27.38 -11.37
N SER A 13 8.48 27.31 -12.43
CA SER A 13 7.04 27.58 -12.40
C SER A 13 6.19 26.29 -12.42
N SER A 14 6.77 25.15 -12.72
CA SER A 14 6.06 23.87 -12.78
C SER A 14 6.38 22.92 -11.63
N VAL A 15 7.51 23.11 -10.93
CA VAL A 15 7.81 22.34 -9.71
C VAL A 15 7.26 23.09 -8.51
N VAL A 16 6.48 22.41 -7.68
CA VAL A 16 5.73 23.01 -6.60
C VAL A 16 6.07 22.39 -5.26
N ARG A 17 5.94 23.18 -4.21
CA ARG A 17 5.99 22.67 -2.84
C ARG A 17 4.61 22.18 -2.45
N ILE A 18 4.51 20.95 -1.97
CA ILE A 18 3.28 20.35 -1.46
C ILE A 18 3.31 20.42 0.06
N ILE A 19 2.20 20.85 0.65
CA ILE A 19 1.96 20.83 2.08
C ILE A 19 0.70 20.00 2.31
N ALA A 20 0.86 18.92 3.06
CA ALA A 20 -0.17 17.95 3.39
C ALA A 20 -0.50 18.05 4.89
N GLU A 21 -1.77 18.28 5.21
CA GLU A 21 -2.27 18.22 6.59
C GLU A 21 -2.90 16.84 6.78
N SER A 22 -2.14 15.95 7.42
CA SER A 22 -2.53 14.55 7.59
C SER A 22 -3.22 14.34 8.93
N ILE A 23 -4.20 13.42 8.92
CA ILE A 23 -4.88 12.92 10.10
C ILE A 23 -4.70 11.40 10.07
N ASP A 24 -4.22 10.85 11.18
CA ASP A 24 -4.15 9.41 11.37
C ASP A 24 -5.15 8.98 12.44
N ILE A 25 -5.54 7.71 12.41
CA ILE A 25 -6.34 7.10 13.46
C ILE A 25 -5.42 6.32 14.40
N ASN A 26 -5.81 6.24 15.65
CA ASN A 26 -5.13 5.36 16.58
C ASN A 26 -5.54 3.90 16.32
N TRP A 27 -4.68 3.11 15.71
CA TRP A 27 -4.97 1.71 15.32
C TRP A 27 -5.23 0.76 16.51
N ASN A 28 -4.92 1.17 17.73
CA ASN A 28 -5.34 0.46 18.95
C ASN A 28 -6.72 0.92 19.42
N LEU A 29 -7.02 2.21 19.27
CA LEU A 29 -8.22 2.90 19.74
C LEU A 29 -8.88 3.65 18.56
N PRO A 30 -9.46 2.96 17.57
CA PRO A 30 -9.81 3.51 16.26
C PRO A 30 -10.92 4.57 16.28
N TYR A 31 -11.57 4.78 17.41
CA TYR A 31 -12.49 5.90 17.64
C TYR A 31 -11.78 7.21 18.01
N LEU A 32 -10.47 7.15 18.30
CA LEU A 32 -9.65 8.33 18.53
C LEU A 32 -8.92 8.73 17.24
N ILE A 33 -8.97 10.01 16.97
CA ILE A 33 -8.23 10.63 15.87
C ILE A 33 -7.00 11.26 16.51
N ASP A 34 -5.83 10.97 15.95
CA ASP A 34 -4.58 11.60 16.39
C ASP A 34 -4.56 13.09 16.00
N GLU A 35 -3.71 13.87 16.69
CA GLU A 35 -3.54 15.28 16.36
C GLU A 35 -3.07 15.44 14.90
N PRO A 36 -3.62 16.44 14.15
CA PRO A 36 -3.21 16.68 12.80
C PRO A 36 -1.72 16.99 12.70
N SER A 37 -1.04 16.32 11.80
CA SER A 37 0.36 16.57 11.48
C SER A 37 0.49 17.30 10.14
N LYS A 38 1.59 18.04 9.94
CA LYS A 38 1.91 18.69 8.67
C LYS A 38 3.14 18.07 8.07
N GLY A 39 2.97 17.54 6.84
CA GLY A 39 4.04 17.05 5.99
C GLY A 39 4.38 18.03 4.88
N GLN A 40 5.61 17.95 4.36
CA GLN A 40 6.06 18.70 3.20
C GLN A 40 6.71 17.76 2.19
N GLY A 41 6.41 17.99 0.92
CA GLY A 41 7.02 17.32 -0.22
C GLY A 41 7.12 18.22 -1.42
N THR A 42 7.49 17.64 -2.52
CA THR A 42 7.57 18.29 -3.83
C THR A 42 6.61 17.61 -4.80
N GLY A 43 6.12 18.35 -5.79
CA GLY A 43 5.39 17.84 -6.92
C GLY A 43 5.69 18.65 -8.17
N PHE A 44 5.17 18.21 -9.30
CA PHE A 44 5.36 18.94 -10.55
C PHE A 44 4.15 18.81 -11.47
N PHE A 45 3.79 19.91 -12.13
CA PHE A 45 2.71 19.95 -13.11
C PHE A 45 3.08 19.14 -14.34
N ILE A 46 2.16 18.29 -14.81
CA ILE A 46 2.30 17.45 -16.00
C ILE A 46 1.44 17.92 -17.17
N ASP A 47 0.54 18.87 -16.94
CA ASP A 47 -0.30 19.48 -17.96
C ASP A 47 -0.81 20.87 -17.55
N LYS A 48 -1.53 21.52 -18.47
CA LYS A 48 -2.16 22.84 -18.24
C LYS A 48 -3.43 22.79 -17.37
N HIS A 49 -3.96 21.59 -17.08
CA HIS A 49 -5.22 21.41 -16.35
C HIS A 49 -5.02 21.33 -14.83
N GLY A 50 -3.80 21.52 -14.36
CA GLY A 50 -3.47 21.54 -12.94
C GLY A 50 -3.19 20.17 -12.34
N HIS A 51 -2.94 19.15 -13.16
CA HIS A 51 -2.52 17.83 -12.65
C HIS A 51 -1.05 17.85 -12.24
N ILE A 52 -0.77 17.33 -11.06
CA ILE A 52 0.55 17.32 -10.41
C ILE A 52 0.88 15.89 -10.01
N LEU A 53 2.07 15.42 -10.41
CA LEU A 53 2.62 14.18 -9.90
C LEU A 53 3.44 14.43 -8.65
N THR A 54 3.35 13.47 -7.72
CA THR A 54 4.13 13.42 -6.49
C THR A 54 4.25 11.96 -5.99
N CYS A 55 4.89 11.74 -4.85
CA CYS A 55 4.89 10.44 -4.18
C CYS A 55 3.59 10.22 -3.39
N SER A 56 3.15 8.95 -3.31
CA SER A 56 1.99 8.56 -2.50
C SER A 56 2.20 8.92 -1.03
N HIS A 57 3.36 8.58 -0.45
CA HIS A 57 3.66 8.85 0.97
C HIS A 57 3.69 10.35 1.34
N VAL A 58 3.69 11.26 0.36
CA VAL A 58 3.57 12.71 0.61
C VAL A 58 2.12 13.10 0.92
N VAL A 59 1.14 12.32 0.42
CA VAL A 59 -0.29 12.71 0.44
C VAL A 59 -1.25 11.63 0.96
N ASP A 60 -0.80 10.41 1.22
CA ASP A 60 -1.66 9.24 1.52
C ASP A 60 -2.44 9.34 2.84
N GLY A 61 -1.99 10.15 3.78
CA GLY A 61 -2.71 10.45 5.03
C GLY A 61 -3.36 11.83 5.05
N ALA A 62 -3.34 12.57 3.94
CA ALA A 62 -3.71 13.98 3.94
C ALA A 62 -5.23 14.18 3.84
N LYS A 63 -5.80 14.90 4.80
CA LYS A 63 -7.16 15.44 4.74
C LYS A 63 -7.23 16.70 3.90
N ASN A 64 -6.23 17.58 4.02
CA ASN A 64 -6.12 18.81 3.25
C ASN A 64 -4.75 18.85 2.56
N ILE A 65 -4.74 19.24 1.30
CA ILE A 65 -3.52 19.41 0.52
C ILE A 65 -3.56 20.76 -0.16
N TYR A 66 -2.49 21.48 -0.06
CA TYR A 66 -2.28 22.68 -0.84
C TYR A 66 -0.86 22.75 -1.39
N ILE A 67 -0.72 23.45 -2.48
CA ILE A 67 0.58 23.72 -3.09
C ILE A 67 0.94 25.18 -2.96
N GLU A 68 2.22 25.44 -2.95
CA GLU A 68 2.81 26.77 -3.13
C GLU A 68 3.70 26.74 -4.37
N ILE A 69 3.63 27.82 -5.15
CA ILE A 69 4.49 28.03 -6.33
C ILE A 69 5.37 29.24 -6.01
N PRO A 70 6.55 29.04 -5.39
CA PRO A 70 7.35 30.14 -4.86
C PRO A 70 7.78 31.18 -5.91
N SER A 71 7.85 30.81 -7.19
CA SER A 71 8.12 31.75 -8.29
C SER A 71 6.96 32.72 -8.55
N LEU A 72 5.74 32.43 -8.07
CA LEU A 72 4.56 33.28 -8.18
C LEU A 72 4.18 33.98 -6.87
N GLY A 73 4.91 33.73 -5.79
CA GLY A 73 4.64 34.26 -4.46
C GLY A 73 4.30 33.18 -3.43
N ASN A 74 3.69 33.61 -2.31
CA ASN A 74 3.37 32.70 -1.20
C ASN A 74 1.88 32.26 -1.19
N GLU A 75 1.20 32.38 -2.33
CA GLU A 75 -0.19 31.95 -2.43
C GLU A 75 -0.30 30.42 -2.33
N LYS A 76 -1.36 29.97 -1.65
CA LYS A 76 -1.70 28.57 -1.48
C LYS A 76 -2.87 28.21 -2.37
N TYR A 77 -2.67 27.16 -3.17
CA TYR A 77 -3.70 26.63 -4.03
C TYR A 77 -4.14 25.26 -3.51
N ASN A 78 -5.43 25.13 -3.20
CA ASN A 78 -5.99 23.87 -2.73
C ASN A 78 -5.94 22.80 -3.81
N CYS A 79 -5.67 21.57 -3.37
CA CYS A 79 -5.61 20.41 -4.25
C CYS A 79 -6.55 19.31 -3.77
N LYS A 80 -7.01 18.49 -4.72
CA LYS A 80 -7.66 17.21 -4.45
C LYS A 80 -6.77 16.06 -4.95
N ILE A 81 -6.82 14.94 -4.27
CA ILE A 81 -6.16 13.72 -4.72
C ILE A 81 -7.06 13.06 -5.76
N ILE A 82 -6.51 12.75 -6.92
CA ILE A 82 -7.20 11.99 -7.98
C ILE A 82 -7.01 10.50 -7.72
N PHE A 83 -5.76 10.06 -7.53
CA PHE A 83 -5.46 8.70 -7.13
C PHE A 83 -4.16 8.62 -6.32
N ILE A 84 -4.01 7.51 -5.60
CA ILE A 84 -2.76 7.03 -5.06
C ILE A 84 -2.50 5.61 -5.58
N CYS A 85 -1.23 5.27 -5.80
CA CYS A 85 -0.76 3.91 -6.07
C CYS A 85 0.38 3.61 -5.08
N PRO A 86 0.06 3.02 -3.90
CA PRO A 86 1.03 2.83 -2.84
C PRO A 86 2.20 1.92 -3.21
N GLU A 87 1.95 0.89 -4.03
CA GLU A 87 2.98 -0.07 -4.46
C GLU A 87 4.05 0.60 -5.31
N PHE A 88 3.68 1.57 -6.13
CA PHE A 88 4.62 2.38 -6.90
C PHE A 88 5.11 3.61 -6.15
N ASP A 89 4.45 3.96 -5.04
CA ASP A 89 4.65 5.21 -4.33
C ASP A 89 4.36 6.44 -5.21
N ILE A 90 3.32 6.39 -6.05
CA ILE A 90 2.89 7.46 -6.96
C ILE A 90 1.54 8.00 -6.54
N ALA A 91 1.38 9.33 -6.56
CA ALA A 91 0.10 10.00 -6.45
C ALA A 91 -0.09 11.04 -7.55
N LEU A 92 -1.34 11.18 -8.00
CA LEU A 92 -1.78 12.28 -8.85
C LEU A 92 -2.73 13.16 -8.05
N ILE A 93 -2.38 14.42 -7.92
CA ILE A 93 -3.23 15.45 -7.33
C ILE A 93 -3.60 16.49 -8.38
N LYS A 94 -4.65 17.26 -8.14
CA LYS A 94 -5.10 18.31 -9.04
C LYS A 94 -5.47 19.55 -8.25
N THR A 95 -5.02 20.70 -8.72
CA THR A 95 -5.48 22.01 -8.22
C THR A 95 -6.97 22.20 -8.45
N VAL A 96 -7.66 22.82 -7.50
CA VAL A 96 -9.11 23.07 -7.59
C VAL A 96 -9.36 24.28 -8.51
N ASP A 97 -8.70 25.41 -8.24
CA ASP A 97 -8.98 26.70 -8.86
C ASP A 97 -7.77 27.33 -9.57
N TYR A 98 -6.76 26.51 -9.89
CA TYR A 98 -5.56 26.98 -10.57
C TYR A 98 -5.26 26.15 -11.82
N HIS A 99 -4.95 26.82 -12.92
CA HIS A 99 -4.49 26.21 -14.16
C HIS A 99 -3.03 26.62 -14.43
N SER A 100 -2.15 25.63 -14.58
CA SER A 100 -0.74 25.94 -14.79
C SER A 100 -0.46 26.33 -16.22
N ARG A 101 0.21 27.49 -16.39
CA ARG A 101 0.76 27.89 -17.70
C ARG A 101 1.99 27.05 -18.07
N TYR A 102 2.72 26.53 -17.07
CA TYR A 102 3.97 25.80 -17.25
C TYR A 102 3.82 24.38 -16.68
N TYR A 103 4.29 23.43 -17.44
CA TYR A 103 4.34 22.01 -17.05
C TYR A 103 5.57 21.34 -17.67
N VAL A 104 6.02 20.24 -17.11
CA VAL A 104 7.20 19.50 -17.55
C VAL A 104 6.84 18.45 -18.60
N GLU A 105 7.79 18.14 -19.49
CA GLU A 105 7.65 17.05 -20.43
C GLU A 105 8.11 15.73 -19.76
N LEU A 106 7.28 14.67 -19.89
CA LEU A 106 7.61 13.34 -19.41
C LEU A 106 8.46 12.60 -20.44
N GLY A 107 9.61 12.09 -20.01
CA GLY A 107 10.52 11.30 -20.82
C GLY A 107 10.13 9.83 -20.90
N ASP A 108 11.10 8.98 -21.22
CA ASP A 108 10.95 7.52 -21.31
C ASP A 108 12.02 6.85 -20.44
N SER A 109 11.59 6.30 -19.29
CA SER A 109 12.50 5.67 -18.34
C SER A 109 13.02 4.29 -18.79
N ASP A 110 12.44 3.69 -19.82
CA ASP A 110 12.92 2.41 -20.34
C ASP A 110 14.17 2.56 -21.22
N LYS A 111 14.41 3.79 -21.72
CA LYS A 111 15.56 4.12 -22.60
C LYS A 111 16.74 4.73 -21.84
N LEU A 112 16.77 4.57 -20.54
CA LEU A 112 17.85 5.11 -19.72
C LEU A 112 19.10 4.25 -19.79
N GLU A 113 20.25 4.90 -19.59
CA GLU A 113 21.55 4.27 -19.53
C GLU A 113 22.29 4.70 -18.26
N VAL A 114 23.06 3.78 -17.69
CA VAL A 114 23.96 4.06 -16.57
C VAL A 114 25.01 5.10 -17.00
N GLY A 115 25.38 5.99 -16.08
CA GLY A 115 26.33 7.08 -16.32
C GLY A 115 25.72 8.34 -16.94
N LYS A 116 24.45 8.34 -17.34
CA LYS A 116 23.78 9.57 -17.81
C LYS A 116 23.60 10.56 -16.66
N GLU A 117 23.92 11.83 -16.92
CA GLU A 117 23.73 12.94 -15.99
C GLU A 117 22.24 13.16 -15.71
N VAL A 118 21.90 13.29 -14.44
CA VAL A 118 20.54 13.56 -13.95
C VAL A 118 20.53 14.73 -12.98
N GLN A 119 19.34 15.32 -12.78
CA GLN A 119 19.13 16.41 -11.87
C GLN A 119 17.89 16.11 -11.01
N VAL A 120 18.12 16.02 -9.71
CA VAL A 120 17.08 15.99 -8.68
C VAL A 120 16.64 17.42 -8.41
N ILE A 121 15.35 17.69 -8.52
CA ILE A 121 14.80 19.04 -8.31
C ILE A 121 13.70 18.96 -7.26
N GLY A 122 13.70 19.87 -6.28
CA GLY A 122 12.69 19.87 -5.23
C GLY A 122 12.88 20.95 -4.17
N TYR A 123 12.03 20.87 -3.16
CA TYR A 123 11.99 21.77 -2.01
C TYR A 123 12.39 21.02 -0.72
N PRO A 124 13.70 20.83 -0.47
CA PRO A 124 14.14 20.13 0.74
C PRO A 124 13.68 20.87 2.00
N VAL A 125 13.34 20.11 3.04
CA VAL A 125 12.98 20.68 4.33
C VAL A 125 14.19 21.42 4.90
N SER A 126 13.99 22.69 5.28
CA SER A 126 15.05 23.47 5.95
C SER A 126 15.20 22.99 7.39
N LEU A 127 16.42 22.71 7.80
CA LEU A 127 16.76 22.35 9.19
C LEU A 127 16.68 23.57 10.15
N THR A 128 16.50 24.77 9.61
CA THR A 128 16.42 25.98 10.43
C THR A 128 14.96 26.20 10.89
N LYS A 129 14.78 26.36 12.21
CA LYS A 129 13.48 26.69 12.83
C LYS A 129 12.93 28.08 12.44
N ASN A 130 13.64 28.82 11.60
CA ASN A 130 13.30 30.19 11.24
C ASN A 130 12.20 30.19 10.18
N LYS A 131 10.97 30.53 10.56
CA LYS A 131 9.76 30.56 9.70
C LYS A 131 9.85 31.55 8.52
N ASN A 132 10.84 32.43 8.50
CA ASN A 132 11.01 33.48 7.48
C ASN A 132 11.97 33.09 6.35
N ILE A 133 12.52 31.84 6.35
CA ILE A 133 13.38 31.41 5.26
C ILE A 133 12.51 30.93 4.10
N ILE A 134 12.57 31.66 2.99
CA ILE A 134 11.97 31.26 1.71
C ILE A 134 12.68 29.98 1.26
N ASN A 135 11.98 28.84 1.31
CA ASN A 135 12.49 27.57 0.79
C ASN A 135 12.53 27.66 -0.74
N ASN A 136 13.68 28.01 -1.27
CA ASN A 136 13.92 28.07 -2.72
C ASN A 136 14.07 26.65 -3.29
N LEU A 137 13.65 26.50 -4.55
CA LEU A 137 13.89 25.31 -5.34
C LEU A 137 15.37 24.97 -5.37
N LYS A 138 15.72 23.73 -5.09
CA LYS A 138 17.10 23.21 -5.10
C LYS A 138 17.30 22.27 -6.28
N TYR A 139 18.50 22.29 -6.79
CA TYR A 139 18.97 21.43 -7.89
C TYR A 139 20.19 20.66 -7.39
N THR A 140 20.11 19.34 -7.46
CA THR A 140 21.24 18.45 -7.16
C THR A 140 21.57 17.65 -8.41
N VAL A 141 22.82 17.65 -8.81
CA VAL A 141 23.31 16.96 -10.01
C VAL A 141 23.99 15.66 -9.62
N GLY A 142 23.84 14.64 -10.42
CA GLY A 142 24.50 13.36 -10.29
C GLY A 142 24.33 12.55 -11.57
N ILE A 143 24.53 11.24 -11.48
CA ILE A 143 24.37 10.32 -12.60
C ILE A 143 23.40 9.18 -12.23
N ILE A 144 22.91 8.48 -13.23
CA ILE A 144 22.24 7.20 -13.07
C ILE A 144 23.31 6.16 -12.71
N SER A 145 23.24 5.61 -11.49
CA SER A 145 24.19 4.59 -11.00
C SER A 145 23.75 3.17 -11.35
N GLY A 146 22.46 2.95 -11.62
CA GLY A 146 21.88 1.64 -11.91
C GLY A 146 20.42 1.55 -11.57
N GLN A 147 19.96 0.34 -11.19
CA GLN A 147 18.62 0.11 -10.68
C GLN A 147 18.64 -0.86 -9.50
N GLN A 148 17.67 -0.70 -8.61
CA GLN A 148 17.42 -1.64 -7.52
C GLN A 148 15.91 -1.82 -7.34
N ASN A 149 15.43 -3.06 -7.37
CA ASN A 149 14.02 -3.40 -7.20
C ASN A 149 13.07 -2.57 -8.09
N GLY A 150 13.47 -2.35 -9.35
CA GLY A 150 12.67 -1.58 -10.31
C GLY A 150 12.67 -0.07 -10.10
N LYS A 151 13.53 0.48 -9.24
CA LYS A 151 13.74 1.92 -9.07
C LYS A 151 15.04 2.36 -9.71
N ILE A 152 15.07 3.58 -10.24
CA ILE A 152 16.30 4.22 -10.73
C ILE A 152 17.16 4.56 -9.52
N GLN A 153 18.41 4.11 -9.52
CA GLN A 153 19.42 4.51 -8.53
C GLN A 153 20.26 5.65 -9.07
N THR A 154 20.51 6.65 -8.24
CA THR A 154 21.37 7.81 -8.55
C THR A 154 22.27 8.14 -7.37
N ASP A 155 23.41 8.74 -7.64
CA ASP A 155 24.31 9.32 -6.64
C ASP A 155 23.93 10.77 -6.25
N SER A 156 22.91 11.34 -6.91
CA SER A 156 22.35 12.63 -6.51
C SER A 156 21.71 12.55 -5.13
N ALA A 157 22.06 13.47 -4.25
CA ALA A 157 21.47 13.54 -2.91
C ALA A 157 19.97 13.83 -2.96
N ILE A 158 19.14 12.90 -2.47
CA ILE A 158 17.70 13.07 -2.27
C ILE A 158 17.45 13.23 -0.77
N ASN A 159 17.11 14.46 -0.37
CA ASN A 159 16.87 14.82 1.03
C ASN A 159 15.37 14.92 1.35
N PRO A 160 14.96 14.84 2.64
CA PRO A 160 13.58 15.09 3.05
C PRO A 160 13.01 16.38 2.42
N GLY A 161 11.81 16.27 1.82
CA GLY A 161 11.19 17.36 1.07
C GLY A 161 11.42 17.30 -0.44
N ASN A 162 12.46 16.63 -0.94
CA ASN A 162 12.64 16.37 -2.38
C ASN A 162 11.74 15.24 -2.89
N SER A 163 11.18 14.42 -1.98
CA SER A 163 10.22 13.35 -2.34
C SER A 163 9.05 13.91 -3.13
N GLY A 164 8.70 13.23 -4.22
CA GLY A 164 7.67 13.65 -5.17
C GLY A 164 8.14 14.63 -6.24
N GLY A 165 9.35 15.20 -6.10
CA GLY A 165 9.94 16.06 -7.13
C GLY A 165 10.44 15.29 -8.35
N PRO A 166 10.66 15.98 -9.48
CA PRO A 166 11.08 15.35 -10.71
C PRO A 166 12.58 15.02 -10.70
N LEU A 167 12.92 13.85 -11.28
CA LEU A 167 14.27 13.50 -11.73
C LEU A 167 14.37 13.82 -13.23
N PHE A 168 15.21 14.78 -13.60
CA PHE A 168 15.42 15.19 -14.98
C PHE A 168 16.62 14.51 -15.63
N CYS A 169 16.44 14.12 -16.89
CA CYS A 169 17.52 13.75 -17.81
C CYS A 169 17.20 14.34 -19.18
N ASN A 170 18.15 15.00 -19.82
CA ASN A 170 17.96 15.62 -21.15
C ASN A 170 16.70 16.48 -21.27
N ASN A 171 16.44 17.32 -20.25
CA ASN A 171 15.30 18.25 -20.16
C ASN A 171 13.91 17.59 -20.06
N LYS A 172 13.82 16.29 -19.81
CA LYS A 172 12.58 15.55 -19.60
C LYS A 172 12.60 14.86 -18.24
N VAL A 173 11.43 14.69 -17.66
CA VAL A 173 11.26 13.95 -16.39
C VAL A 173 11.31 12.47 -16.69
N ILE A 174 12.28 11.78 -16.12
CA ILE A 174 12.49 10.33 -16.26
C ILE A 174 12.10 9.55 -14.99
N GLY A 175 11.86 10.25 -13.88
CA GLY A 175 11.48 9.62 -12.62
C GLY A 175 10.91 10.62 -11.62
N ILE A 176 10.36 10.10 -10.54
CA ILE A 176 9.84 10.83 -9.39
C ILE A 176 10.77 10.50 -8.21
N ASN A 177 11.40 11.51 -7.62
CA ASN A 177 12.30 11.32 -6.48
C ASN A 177 11.55 10.72 -5.29
N SER A 178 12.04 9.61 -4.75
CA SER A 178 11.43 8.93 -3.61
C SER A 178 12.50 8.58 -2.60
N MET A 179 12.41 9.20 -1.42
CA MET A 179 13.27 8.88 -0.30
C MET A 179 12.64 7.77 0.54
N LYS A 180 12.54 6.56 0.02
CA LYS A 180 12.30 5.37 0.86
C LYS A 180 13.66 4.88 1.35
N LEU A 181 14.03 5.30 2.55
CA LEU A 181 15.24 4.85 3.24
C LEU A 181 15.23 3.33 3.39
N VAL A 182 16.27 2.73 2.91
CA VAL A 182 16.67 1.39 3.27
C VAL A 182 17.98 1.51 4.08
N GLY A 183 17.85 1.70 5.39
CA GLY A 183 18.96 1.65 6.36
C GLY A 183 19.66 2.98 6.65
N ASP A 184 20.04 3.15 7.91
CA ASP A 184 20.59 4.38 8.50
C ASP A 184 22.03 4.75 8.10
N SER A 185 22.63 4.12 7.08
CA SER A 185 24.06 4.27 6.79
C SER A 185 24.45 4.30 5.30
N LEU A 186 23.53 4.66 4.39
CA LEU A 186 23.84 4.73 2.96
C LEU A 186 23.93 6.19 2.51
N ASP A 187 25.11 6.79 2.71
CA ASP A 187 25.42 8.10 2.16
C ASP A 187 25.48 8.06 0.64
N ASN A 188 24.89 9.07 -0.02
CA ASN A 188 24.92 9.28 -1.48
C ASN A 188 24.20 8.22 -2.34
N ILE A 189 23.15 7.57 -1.82
CA ILE A 189 22.29 6.72 -2.64
C ILE A 189 20.87 7.31 -2.65
N GLY A 190 20.47 7.80 -3.81
CA GLY A 190 19.11 8.27 -4.09
C GLY A 190 18.35 7.28 -4.95
N PHE A 191 17.03 7.20 -4.76
CA PHE A 191 16.13 6.39 -5.58
C PHE A 191 15.05 7.25 -6.19
N ALA A 192 14.73 6.99 -7.45
CA ALA A 192 13.58 7.57 -8.13
C ALA A 192 12.69 6.49 -8.74
N ILE A 193 11.39 6.74 -8.70
CA ILE A 193 10.38 5.90 -9.31
C ILE A 193 10.40 6.16 -10.82
N PRO A 194 10.52 5.14 -11.69
CA PRO A 194 10.53 5.32 -13.14
C PRO A 194 9.25 6.01 -13.63
N ILE A 195 9.38 7.01 -14.48
CA ILE A 195 8.22 7.76 -14.99
C ILE A 195 7.25 6.89 -15.80
N ASN A 196 7.75 5.79 -16.39
CA ASN A 196 6.89 4.86 -17.13
C ASN A 196 5.94 4.12 -16.22
N TYR A 197 6.22 3.98 -14.90
CA TYR A 197 5.25 3.43 -13.94
C TYR A 197 3.99 4.30 -13.82
N PHE A 198 4.11 5.63 -13.94
CA PHE A 198 2.93 6.48 -14.04
C PHE A 198 2.16 6.27 -15.35
N LYS A 199 2.86 5.99 -16.45
CA LYS A 199 2.21 5.81 -17.77
C LYS A 199 1.35 4.56 -17.86
N VAL A 200 1.64 3.53 -17.05
CA VAL A 200 0.80 2.31 -16.97
C VAL A 200 -0.39 2.46 -16.02
N LEU A 201 -0.42 3.53 -15.21
CA LEU A 201 -1.54 3.87 -14.35
C LEU A 201 -2.52 4.77 -15.08
N ASP A 202 -3.04 4.38 -16.22
CA ASP A 202 -3.88 5.26 -17.07
C ASP A 202 -5.40 5.20 -16.77
N ASP A 203 -5.82 4.37 -15.81
CA ASP A 203 -7.22 4.27 -15.35
C ASP A 203 -7.79 5.65 -14.92
N TRP A 204 -6.95 6.54 -14.40
CA TRP A 204 -7.36 7.88 -13.98
C TRP A 204 -7.88 8.76 -15.12
N LYS A 205 -7.55 8.47 -16.38
CA LYS A 205 -8.05 9.19 -17.55
C LYS A 205 -9.54 8.94 -17.81
N ASN A 206 -10.10 7.95 -17.16
CA ASN A 206 -11.53 7.70 -17.24
C ASN A 206 -12.30 8.88 -16.62
N THR A 207 -13.18 9.49 -17.39
CA THR A 207 -13.96 10.66 -16.99
C THR A 207 -14.82 10.42 -15.75
N LYS A 208 -15.27 9.17 -15.51
CA LYS A 208 -16.00 8.81 -14.28
C LYS A 208 -15.11 8.92 -13.03
N ILE A 209 -13.84 8.56 -13.15
CA ILE A 209 -12.87 8.64 -12.06
C ILE A 209 -12.48 10.10 -11.81
N LEU A 210 -12.18 10.86 -12.86
CA LEU A 210 -11.85 12.28 -12.75
C LEU A 210 -12.96 13.11 -12.10
N ASN A 211 -14.22 12.70 -12.28
CA ASN A 211 -15.40 13.35 -11.72
C ASN A 211 -15.84 12.74 -10.37
N SER A 212 -15.17 11.67 -9.90
CA SER A 212 -15.46 11.08 -8.59
C SER A 212 -15.12 12.08 -7.47
N LYS A 213 -15.94 12.06 -6.42
CA LYS A 213 -15.63 12.76 -5.17
C LYS A 213 -14.63 11.97 -4.30
N ASN A 214 -14.44 10.69 -4.60
CA ASN A 214 -13.57 9.79 -3.83
C ASN A 214 -12.22 9.63 -4.52
N THR A 215 -11.16 9.60 -3.74
CA THR A 215 -9.82 9.25 -4.20
C THR A 215 -9.80 7.79 -4.65
N LEU A 216 -9.19 7.52 -5.82
CA LEU A 216 -8.97 6.16 -6.30
C LEU A 216 -7.68 5.61 -5.69
N ILE A 217 -7.75 4.42 -5.11
CA ILE A 217 -6.56 3.64 -4.74
C ILE A 217 -6.33 2.64 -5.87
N ILE A 218 -5.19 2.75 -6.56
CA ILE A 218 -4.81 1.84 -7.64
C ILE A 218 -3.89 0.77 -7.06
N GLU A 219 -4.39 -0.46 -6.98
CA GLU A 219 -3.62 -1.66 -6.62
C GLU A 219 -2.99 -2.24 -7.88
N ARG A 220 -1.83 -2.91 -7.75
CA ARG A 220 -1.09 -3.47 -8.89
C ARG A 220 -1.31 -4.99 -9.00
N PRO A 221 -1.20 -5.56 -10.22
CA PRO A 221 -1.38 -6.98 -10.41
C PRO A 221 -0.18 -7.77 -9.88
N ASP A 222 -0.45 -8.98 -9.40
CA ASP A 222 0.55 -9.99 -9.06
C ASP A 222 0.09 -11.35 -9.60
N LEU A 223 1.04 -12.17 -10.02
CA LEU A 223 0.75 -13.53 -10.51
C LEU A 223 0.46 -14.52 -9.39
N LEU A 224 0.81 -14.21 -8.16
CA LEU A 224 0.59 -15.04 -6.96
C LEU A 224 0.93 -16.51 -7.17
N PHE A 225 2.19 -16.78 -7.42
CA PHE A 225 2.74 -18.15 -7.50
C PHE A 225 4.12 -18.21 -6.86
N GLU A 226 4.52 -19.39 -6.48
CA GLU A 226 5.88 -19.69 -6.04
C GLU A 226 6.62 -20.47 -7.12
N TYR A 227 7.92 -20.28 -7.21
CA TYR A 227 8.77 -21.01 -8.13
C TYR A 227 10.11 -21.37 -7.51
N ASN A 228 10.70 -22.40 -8.02
CA ASN A 228 12.08 -22.78 -7.71
C ASN A 228 12.99 -22.35 -8.84
N ASN A 229 14.16 -21.83 -8.47
CA ASN A 229 15.28 -21.68 -9.37
C ASN A 229 15.70 -23.04 -9.92
N THR A 230 16.25 -23.06 -11.13
CA THR A 230 16.65 -24.27 -11.83
C THR A 230 18.12 -24.22 -12.24
N THR A 231 18.59 -25.31 -12.80
CA THR A 231 19.86 -25.36 -13.54
C THR A 231 19.60 -25.90 -14.93
N THR A 232 20.45 -25.54 -15.86
CA THR A 232 20.35 -26.03 -17.26
C THR A 232 20.37 -27.56 -17.30
N ASP A 233 21.25 -28.21 -16.54
CA ASP A 233 21.38 -29.68 -16.50
C ASP A 233 20.10 -30.32 -15.98
N LEU A 234 19.53 -29.83 -14.86
CA LEU A 234 18.26 -30.30 -14.35
C LEU A 234 17.14 -30.22 -15.40
N LEU A 235 17.04 -29.06 -16.10
CA LEU A 235 16.01 -28.88 -17.12
C LEU A 235 16.21 -29.80 -18.32
N ILE A 236 17.45 -30.03 -18.74
CA ILE A 236 17.79 -30.99 -19.80
C ILE A 236 17.33 -32.37 -19.43
N ASP A 237 17.64 -32.82 -18.22
CA ASP A 237 17.30 -34.17 -17.73
C ASP A 237 15.79 -34.40 -17.65
N ILE A 238 15.06 -33.49 -16.97
CA ILE A 238 13.60 -33.67 -16.76
C ILE A 238 12.78 -33.45 -18.03
N THR A 239 13.30 -32.71 -19.01
CA THR A 239 12.58 -32.38 -20.27
C THR A 239 13.12 -33.16 -21.47
N LYS A 240 14.08 -34.06 -21.28
CA LYS A 240 14.74 -34.78 -22.37
C LYS A 240 15.34 -33.81 -23.41
N ASN A 241 16.15 -32.88 -22.92
CA ASN A 241 16.86 -31.87 -23.71
C ASN A 241 15.96 -30.87 -24.51
N LYS A 242 14.70 -30.72 -24.09
CA LYS A 242 13.78 -29.77 -24.76
C LYS A 242 13.89 -28.36 -24.20
N ILE A 243 14.13 -28.23 -22.89
CA ILE A 243 14.22 -26.94 -22.19
C ILE A 243 15.61 -26.81 -21.57
N LYS A 244 16.21 -25.62 -21.71
CA LYS A 244 17.51 -25.28 -21.12
C LYS A 244 17.41 -24.17 -20.09
N GLU A 245 16.33 -23.37 -20.14
CA GLU A 245 16.11 -22.22 -19.27
C GLU A 245 14.64 -22.06 -18.91
N GLY A 246 14.41 -21.52 -17.71
CA GLY A 246 13.10 -21.29 -17.13
C GLY A 246 13.07 -21.59 -15.64
N ILE A 247 11.94 -21.34 -15.03
CA ILE A 247 11.68 -21.60 -13.61
C ILE A 247 10.60 -22.68 -13.46
N ILE A 248 10.75 -23.53 -12.44
CA ILE A 248 9.73 -24.54 -12.13
C ILE A 248 8.70 -23.94 -11.17
N VAL A 249 7.43 -23.96 -11.56
CA VAL A 249 6.32 -23.56 -10.70
C VAL A 249 6.24 -24.55 -9.53
N SER A 250 6.37 -24.06 -8.29
CA SER A 250 6.27 -24.90 -7.09
C SER A 250 4.87 -24.87 -6.47
N ASP A 251 4.20 -23.72 -6.49
CA ASP A 251 2.84 -23.57 -5.99
C ASP A 251 2.09 -22.44 -6.72
N ILE A 252 0.78 -22.54 -6.81
CA ILE A 252 -0.11 -21.49 -7.36
C ILE A 252 -1.20 -21.24 -6.33
N TYR A 253 -1.26 -20.02 -5.79
CA TYR A 253 -2.25 -19.65 -4.79
C TYR A 253 -3.67 -19.67 -5.38
N ASN A 254 -4.68 -19.87 -4.53
CA ASN A 254 -6.07 -19.96 -4.99
C ASN A 254 -6.57 -18.66 -5.62
N GLU A 255 -6.09 -17.54 -5.14
CA GLU A 255 -6.39 -16.17 -5.59
C GLU A 255 -5.61 -15.77 -6.85
N SER A 256 -4.67 -16.61 -7.30
CA SER A 256 -3.84 -16.36 -8.48
C SER A 256 -4.64 -16.38 -9.77
N VAL A 257 -4.38 -15.42 -10.65
CA VAL A 257 -4.87 -15.41 -12.03
C VAL A 257 -4.38 -16.62 -12.83
N LEU A 258 -3.26 -17.24 -12.41
CA LEU A 258 -2.73 -18.47 -13.01
C LEU A 258 -3.60 -19.71 -12.72
N LYS A 259 -4.46 -19.67 -11.71
CA LYS A 259 -5.27 -20.84 -11.32
C LYS A 259 -6.13 -21.39 -12.46
N LYS A 260 -6.58 -20.51 -13.35
CA LYS A 260 -7.42 -20.86 -14.52
C LYS A 260 -6.63 -20.94 -15.82
N SER A 261 -5.32 -20.75 -15.80
CA SER A 261 -4.48 -20.68 -17.00
C SER A 261 -4.13 -22.03 -17.61
N GLY A 262 -4.28 -23.09 -16.83
CA GLY A 262 -3.81 -24.45 -17.19
C GLY A 262 -2.40 -24.77 -16.70
N ILE A 263 -1.64 -23.78 -16.23
CA ILE A 263 -0.32 -23.95 -15.60
C ILE A 263 -0.50 -24.66 -14.26
N LYS A 264 0.39 -25.58 -13.93
CA LYS A 264 0.35 -26.40 -12.70
C LYS A 264 1.71 -26.43 -12.00
N PRO A 265 1.74 -26.72 -10.72
CA PRO A 265 3.00 -27.08 -10.05
C PRO A 265 3.72 -28.20 -10.81
N GLY A 266 5.02 -27.99 -11.03
CA GLY A 266 5.89 -28.83 -11.86
C GLY A 266 6.10 -28.32 -13.28
N ASP A 267 5.22 -27.47 -13.83
CA ASP A 267 5.42 -26.88 -15.15
C ASP A 267 6.56 -25.84 -15.14
N ILE A 268 7.18 -25.61 -16.29
CA ILE A 268 8.32 -24.70 -16.43
C ILE A 268 7.90 -23.47 -17.21
N ILE A 269 7.90 -22.29 -16.56
CA ILE A 269 7.66 -21.02 -17.24
C ILE A 269 8.95 -20.57 -17.93
N THR A 270 8.88 -20.32 -19.24
CA THR A 270 10.03 -19.97 -20.08
C THR A 270 9.95 -18.55 -20.64
N ASP A 271 8.74 -17.97 -20.74
CA ASP A 271 8.53 -16.66 -21.36
C ASP A 271 7.26 -16.01 -20.79
N ILE A 272 7.35 -14.71 -20.51
CA ILE A 272 6.25 -13.87 -20.08
C ILE A 272 6.19 -12.70 -21.07
N ASP A 273 5.16 -12.69 -21.90
CA ASP A 273 4.88 -11.66 -22.93
C ASP A 273 6.09 -11.31 -23.82
N GLY A 274 6.82 -12.34 -24.30
CA GLY A 274 8.01 -12.21 -25.13
C GLY A 274 9.32 -12.01 -24.35
N TYR A 275 9.24 -11.83 -23.04
CA TYR A 275 10.43 -11.77 -22.19
C TYR A 275 10.83 -13.17 -21.73
N GLN A 276 11.93 -13.69 -22.29
CA GLN A 276 12.47 -14.99 -21.87
C GLN A 276 12.92 -14.96 -20.42
N ILE A 277 12.55 -15.97 -19.66
CA ILE A 277 12.88 -16.11 -18.23
C ILE A 277 14.05 -17.08 -18.07
N SER A 278 15.06 -16.64 -17.33
CA SER A 278 16.25 -17.42 -16.99
C SER A 278 15.98 -18.37 -15.79
N ASN A 279 16.95 -19.23 -15.51
CA ASN A 279 16.88 -20.24 -14.45
C ASN A 279 16.71 -19.68 -13.02
N ASN A 280 16.94 -18.40 -12.81
CA ASN A 280 16.81 -17.70 -11.54
C ASN A 280 15.62 -16.69 -11.50
N GLY A 281 14.69 -16.79 -12.44
CA GLY A 281 13.49 -15.94 -12.48
C GLY A 281 13.73 -14.49 -12.92
N LEU A 282 14.86 -14.25 -13.61
CA LEU A 282 15.16 -12.95 -14.21
C LEU A 282 14.88 -12.97 -15.71
N THR A 283 14.69 -11.80 -16.33
CA THR A 283 14.64 -11.67 -17.79
C THR A 283 15.98 -12.03 -18.41
N ARG A 284 16.00 -12.92 -19.43
CA ARG A 284 17.26 -13.40 -20.02
C ARG A 284 17.97 -12.34 -20.87
N SER A 285 17.29 -11.88 -21.91
CA SER A 285 17.85 -10.97 -22.93
C SER A 285 17.51 -9.52 -22.69
N TYR A 286 16.50 -9.25 -21.88
CA TYR A 286 16.11 -7.89 -21.54
C TYR A 286 16.89 -7.40 -20.32
N LYS A 287 17.58 -6.28 -20.50
CA LYS A 287 18.28 -5.57 -19.43
C LYS A 287 17.74 -4.17 -19.32
N TRP A 288 17.51 -3.72 -18.11
CA TRP A 288 17.20 -2.34 -17.82
C TRP A 288 18.29 -1.75 -16.92
N LEU A 289 18.84 -0.62 -17.32
CA LEU A 289 19.97 0.01 -16.63
C LEU A 289 21.13 -0.99 -16.38
N GLY A 290 21.47 -1.78 -17.41
CA GLY A 290 22.59 -2.72 -17.39
C GLY A 290 22.34 -4.06 -16.68
N THR A 291 21.19 -4.25 -15.98
CA THR A 291 20.88 -5.46 -15.24
C THR A 291 19.60 -6.14 -15.72
N GLN A 292 19.54 -7.47 -15.59
CA GLN A 292 18.31 -8.24 -15.76
C GLN A 292 17.32 -7.86 -14.66
N ILE A 293 16.02 -7.95 -14.95
CA ILE A 293 14.97 -7.63 -13.98
C ILE A 293 14.18 -8.89 -13.58
N SER A 294 13.68 -8.91 -12.34
CA SER A 294 12.83 -10.00 -11.85
C SER A 294 11.43 -9.97 -12.48
N ILE A 295 10.71 -11.08 -12.39
CA ILE A 295 9.32 -11.18 -12.85
C ILE A 295 8.44 -10.08 -12.22
N ASN A 296 8.59 -9.80 -10.92
CA ASN A 296 7.80 -8.76 -10.25
C ASN A 296 8.10 -7.36 -10.82
N VAL A 297 9.36 -7.06 -11.13
CA VAL A 297 9.73 -5.79 -11.79
C VAL A 297 9.24 -5.75 -13.23
N LEU A 298 9.24 -6.89 -13.92
CA LEU A 298 8.69 -7.00 -15.27
C LEU A 298 7.18 -6.70 -15.28
N LEU A 299 6.42 -7.21 -14.31
CA LEU A 299 4.98 -6.97 -14.20
C LEU A 299 4.64 -5.47 -14.06
N ASN A 300 5.55 -4.65 -13.53
CA ASN A 300 5.36 -3.21 -13.43
C ASN A 300 5.27 -2.48 -14.79
N LYS A 301 5.61 -3.16 -15.89
CA LYS A 301 5.53 -2.60 -17.26
C LYS A 301 4.13 -2.72 -17.87
N PHE A 302 3.26 -3.54 -17.30
CA PHE A 302 1.92 -3.83 -17.83
C PHE A 302 0.85 -3.06 -17.07
N LYS A 303 -0.27 -2.77 -17.74
CA LYS A 303 -1.45 -2.13 -17.14
C LYS A 303 -2.29 -3.13 -16.37
N ASN A 304 -3.09 -2.62 -15.44
CA ASN A 304 -4.18 -3.42 -14.90
C ASN A 304 -5.15 -3.84 -16.02
N ASN A 305 -5.66 -5.03 -15.91
CA ASN A 305 -6.56 -5.65 -16.91
C ASN A 305 -5.93 -5.90 -18.29
N GLU A 306 -4.65 -5.69 -18.47
CA GLU A 306 -3.93 -6.06 -19.68
C GLU A 306 -3.84 -7.59 -19.80
N SER A 307 -3.96 -8.09 -21.03
CA SER A 307 -3.81 -9.52 -21.32
C SER A 307 -2.39 -9.81 -21.77
N ILE A 308 -1.68 -10.62 -21.03
CA ILE A 308 -0.30 -11.04 -21.35
C ILE A 308 -0.25 -12.52 -21.69
N LYS A 309 0.72 -12.91 -22.52
CA LYS A 309 0.94 -14.28 -22.94
C LYS A 309 2.04 -14.94 -22.11
N ILE A 310 1.76 -16.08 -21.50
CA ILE A 310 2.76 -16.90 -20.81
C ILE A 310 3.04 -18.15 -21.65
N LYS A 311 4.33 -18.42 -21.92
CA LYS A 311 4.78 -19.70 -22.50
C LYS A 311 5.39 -20.55 -21.42
N TYR A 312 5.00 -21.80 -21.42
CA TYR A 312 5.47 -22.77 -20.44
C TYR A 312 5.59 -24.17 -21.06
N PHE A 313 6.37 -25.01 -20.42
CA PHE A 313 6.49 -26.41 -20.79
C PHE A 313 5.69 -27.25 -19.79
N ASP A 314 4.67 -27.94 -20.29
CA ASP A 314 3.86 -28.89 -19.53
C ASP A 314 4.66 -30.18 -19.42
N ILE A 315 5.20 -30.48 -18.23
CA ILE A 315 6.03 -31.66 -17.98
C ILE A 315 5.26 -32.95 -18.22
N LYS A 316 3.98 -33.01 -17.80
CA LYS A 316 3.17 -34.23 -17.93
C LYS A 316 2.87 -34.56 -19.41
N LYS A 317 2.60 -33.53 -20.21
CA LYS A 317 2.35 -33.68 -21.65
C LYS A 317 3.63 -33.68 -22.47
N ASN A 318 4.76 -33.33 -21.87
CA ASN A 318 6.08 -33.25 -22.48
C ASN A 318 6.10 -32.32 -23.73
N LYS A 319 5.42 -31.17 -23.66
CA LYS A 319 5.29 -30.23 -24.79
C LYS A 319 5.20 -28.77 -24.35
N TYR A 320 5.58 -27.88 -25.28
CA TYR A 320 5.35 -26.44 -25.14
C TYR A 320 3.89 -26.10 -25.19
N MET A 321 3.49 -25.22 -24.30
CA MET A 321 2.15 -24.66 -24.18
C MET A 321 2.22 -23.15 -24.08
N SER A 322 1.13 -22.47 -24.37
CA SER A 322 0.98 -21.04 -24.05
C SER A 322 -0.45 -20.76 -23.62
N THR A 323 -0.60 -19.75 -22.81
CA THR A 323 -1.88 -19.27 -22.31
C THR A 323 -1.88 -17.75 -22.23
N ASN A 324 -3.04 -17.14 -22.41
CA ASN A 324 -3.21 -15.71 -22.14
C ASN A 324 -3.88 -15.55 -20.78
N ILE A 325 -3.36 -14.65 -20.00
CA ILE A 325 -3.92 -14.29 -18.69
C ILE A 325 -4.20 -12.81 -18.65
N LYS A 326 -5.26 -12.43 -17.95
CA LYS A 326 -5.57 -11.03 -17.67
C LYS A 326 -4.96 -10.66 -16.32
N LEU A 327 -4.15 -9.62 -16.31
CA LEU A 327 -3.52 -9.14 -15.10
C LEU A 327 -4.54 -8.42 -14.21
N GLU A 328 -4.80 -8.94 -13.03
CA GLU A 328 -5.73 -8.37 -12.06
C GLU A 328 -5.04 -8.14 -10.72
N PRO A 329 -5.39 -7.06 -9.99
CA PRO A 329 -4.94 -6.87 -8.62
C PRO A 329 -5.40 -8.00 -7.70
N VAL A 330 -4.61 -8.28 -6.67
CA VAL A 330 -4.90 -9.32 -5.70
C VAL A 330 -5.63 -8.74 -4.50
N ASP A 331 -6.73 -9.36 -4.10
CA ASP A 331 -7.48 -9.00 -2.89
C ASP A 331 -6.80 -9.55 -1.63
N PHE A 332 -5.68 -8.94 -1.22
CA PHE A 332 -5.06 -9.24 0.06
C PHE A 332 -5.97 -8.87 1.21
N LYS A 333 -6.21 -9.82 2.13
CA LYS A 333 -7.04 -9.58 3.31
C LYS A 333 -6.28 -8.78 4.38
N VAL A 334 -4.96 -8.97 4.46
CA VAL A 334 -4.06 -8.20 5.31
C VAL A 334 -3.33 -7.19 4.43
N LYS A 335 -3.95 -6.04 4.19
CA LYS A 335 -3.42 -4.94 3.39
C LYS A 335 -3.21 -3.68 4.23
N LEU A 336 -2.50 -2.71 3.67
CA LEU A 336 -2.40 -1.37 4.22
C LEU A 336 -3.70 -0.61 3.94
N TYR A 337 -4.28 0.00 4.97
CA TYR A 337 -5.46 0.86 4.86
C TYR A 337 -5.07 2.33 4.98
N PHE A 338 -5.78 3.16 4.25
CA PHE A 338 -5.64 4.61 4.24
C PHE A 338 -6.91 5.27 4.79
N PRO A 339 -6.96 5.59 6.11
CA PRO A 339 -8.19 6.00 6.79
C PRO A 339 -8.89 7.22 6.20
N VAL A 340 -8.15 8.09 5.51
CA VAL A 340 -8.73 9.26 4.83
C VAL A 340 -9.56 8.86 3.60
N PHE A 341 -9.23 7.74 2.96
CA PHE A 341 -9.85 7.27 1.72
C PHE A 341 -10.70 6.03 1.91
N GLU A 342 -10.40 5.23 2.92
CA GLU A 342 -11.06 3.96 3.21
C GLU A 342 -11.68 3.99 4.60
N LYS A 343 -12.91 3.46 4.70
CA LYS A 343 -13.56 3.31 5.99
C LYS A 343 -12.85 2.22 6.80
N VAL A 344 -12.48 2.55 8.03
CA VAL A 344 -11.92 1.60 8.99
C VAL A 344 -13.02 1.22 9.98
N ASP A 345 -13.39 -0.07 9.95
CA ASP A 345 -14.41 -0.61 10.82
C ASP A 345 -13.81 -1.28 12.06
N TYR A 346 -14.48 -1.13 13.18
CA TYR A 346 -14.13 -1.77 14.44
C TYR A 346 -15.41 -2.17 15.21
N PHE A 347 -15.25 -3.04 16.18
CA PHE A 347 -16.34 -3.46 17.05
C PHE A 347 -15.88 -3.51 18.50
N ILE A 348 -16.63 -2.92 19.42
CA ILE A 348 -16.33 -2.96 20.86
C ILE A 348 -17.34 -3.89 21.53
N ILE A 349 -16.84 -4.82 22.34
CA ILE A 349 -17.65 -5.76 23.10
C ILE A 349 -16.88 -6.35 24.27
N SER A 350 -17.54 -6.49 25.43
CA SER A 350 -16.96 -7.07 26.66
C SER A 350 -15.66 -6.37 27.09
N GLY A 351 -15.57 -5.07 26.84
CA GLY A 351 -14.37 -4.27 27.12
C GLY A 351 -13.17 -4.55 26.22
N MET A 352 -13.39 -5.07 25.03
CA MET A 352 -12.36 -5.30 24.01
C MET A 352 -12.71 -4.58 22.72
N ILE A 353 -11.69 -4.11 22.00
CA ILE A 353 -11.80 -3.59 20.64
C ILE A 353 -11.34 -4.67 19.68
N LEU A 354 -12.18 -4.99 18.71
CA LEU A 354 -11.96 -5.99 17.68
C LEU A 354 -11.93 -5.32 16.31
N MET A 355 -10.93 -5.65 15.49
CA MET A 355 -10.77 -5.16 14.12
C MET A 355 -10.40 -6.31 13.19
N ASN A 356 -10.64 -6.12 11.89
CA ASN A 356 -9.98 -6.96 10.90
C ASN A 356 -8.47 -6.66 10.92
N LEU A 357 -7.65 -7.72 10.92
CA LEU A 357 -6.20 -7.55 10.85
C LEU A 357 -5.83 -6.80 9.58
N SER A 358 -5.01 -5.77 9.71
CA SER A 358 -4.44 -5.00 8.61
C SER A 358 -2.92 -4.91 8.74
N TYR A 359 -2.26 -4.49 7.66
CA TYR A 359 -0.81 -4.25 7.69
C TYR A 359 -0.43 -3.10 8.63
N ASN A 360 -1.35 -2.15 8.87
CA ASN A 360 -1.17 -1.06 9.84
C ASN A 360 -0.95 -1.59 11.27
N HIS A 361 -1.69 -2.64 11.68
CA HIS A 361 -1.47 -3.29 12.99
C HIS A 361 -0.09 -3.94 13.08
N ILE A 362 0.39 -4.53 11.98
CA ILE A 362 1.73 -5.14 11.91
C ILE A 362 2.82 -4.08 12.05
N ILE A 363 2.69 -2.97 11.32
CA ILE A 363 3.63 -1.84 11.40
C ILE A 363 3.70 -1.28 12.82
N LEU A 364 2.55 -1.13 13.48
CA LEU A 364 2.48 -0.62 14.86
C LEU A 364 3.13 -1.58 15.87
N ASN A 365 3.04 -2.89 15.62
CA ASN A 365 3.48 -3.94 16.54
C ASN A 365 4.69 -4.73 15.99
N LYS A 366 5.68 -4.08 15.39
CA LYS A 366 6.86 -4.71 14.74
C LYS A 366 7.61 -5.72 15.60
N LYS A 367 7.55 -5.60 16.94
CA LYS A 367 8.17 -6.52 17.89
C LYS A 367 7.36 -7.81 18.13
N ASN A 368 6.12 -7.87 17.66
CA ASN A 368 5.28 -9.07 17.80
C ASN A 368 5.63 -10.08 16.71
N ILE A 369 6.26 -11.18 17.12
CA ILE A 369 6.76 -12.23 16.21
C ILE A 369 5.63 -12.85 15.39
N GLU A 370 4.44 -13.08 15.98
CA GLU A 370 3.30 -13.68 15.28
C GLU A 370 2.77 -12.74 14.18
N LEU A 371 2.63 -11.46 14.46
CA LEU A 371 2.23 -10.45 13.47
C LEU A 371 3.29 -10.27 12.39
N PHE A 372 4.57 -10.23 12.78
CA PHE A 372 5.67 -10.12 11.82
C PHE A 372 5.71 -11.34 10.88
N SER A 373 5.51 -12.57 11.39
CA SER A 373 5.50 -13.78 10.55
C SER A 373 4.39 -13.74 9.48
N ILE A 374 3.23 -13.13 9.79
CA ILE A 374 2.15 -12.94 8.82
C ILE A 374 2.60 -12.03 7.67
N SER A 375 3.36 -10.97 7.97
CA SER A 375 3.86 -10.06 6.92
C SER A 375 4.88 -10.71 5.97
N GLN A 376 5.51 -11.80 6.38
CA GLN A 376 6.49 -12.52 5.58
C GLN A 376 5.87 -13.70 4.80
N ASN A 377 4.58 -13.99 4.98
CA ASN A 377 3.94 -15.16 4.38
C ASN A 377 2.69 -14.75 3.59
N ILE A 378 2.75 -14.87 2.26
CA ILE A 378 1.65 -14.53 1.36
C ILE A 378 0.38 -15.33 1.71
N LYS A 379 0.48 -16.65 2.01
CA LYS A 379 -0.68 -17.47 2.40
C LYS A 379 -1.39 -16.92 3.64
N GLU A 380 -0.63 -16.31 4.54
CA GLU A 380 -1.18 -15.73 5.75
C GLU A 380 -1.80 -14.34 5.49
N GLN A 381 -1.27 -13.57 4.54
CA GLN A 381 -1.83 -12.27 4.13
C GLN A 381 -3.15 -12.42 3.35
N LEU A 382 -3.37 -13.55 2.69
CA LEU A 382 -4.61 -13.87 1.98
C LEU A 382 -5.75 -14.31 2.92
N LYS A 383 -5.48 -14.50 4.23
CA LYS A 383 -6.48 -14.95 5.22
C LYS A 383 -6.96 -13.80 6.08
N SER A 384 -8.27 -13.59 6.12
CA SER A 384 -8.87 -12.67 7.09
C SER A 384 -8.69 -13.19 8.52
N ARG A 385 -8.40 -12.28 9.45
CA ARG A 385 -8.34 -12.56 10.90
C ARG A 385 -8.95 -11.42 11.68
N LEU A 386 -9.63 -11.76 12.76
CA LEU A 386 -10.14 -10.80 13.72
C LEU A 386 -9.13 -10.64 14.86
N ILE A 387 -8.62 -9.43 15.05
CA ILE A 387 -7.60 -9.11 16.05
C ILE A 387 -8.19 -8.28 17.20
N VAL A 388 -7.73 -8.54 18.43
CA VAL A 388 -7.97 -7.67 19.59
C VAL A 388 -6.94 -6.54 19.55
N THR A 389 -7.37 -5.31 19.27
CA THR A 389 -6.48 -4.16 19.20
C THR A 389 -6.26 -3.50 20.56
N PHE A 390 -7.25 -3.59 21.45
CA PHE A 390 -7.15 -3.05 22.80
C PHE A 390 -8.07 -3.82 23.78
N VAL A 391 -7.68 -3.84 25.05
CA VAL A 391 -8.49 -4.37 26.16
C VAL A 391 -8.58 -3.29 27.23
N PHE A 392 -9.78 -2.81 27.52
CA PHE A 392 -9.98 -1.75 28.50
C PHE A 392 -9.60 -2.23 29.91
N PRO A 393 -8.92 -1.38 30.71
CA PRO A 393 -8.60 -1.69 32.10
C PRO A 393 -9.86 -2.01 32.92
N ASN A 394 -9.75 -2.96 33.85
CA ASN A 394 -10.85 -3.45 34.71
C ASN A 394 -12.02 -4.09 33.96
N SER A 395 -11.93 -4.34 32.66
CA SER A 395 -12.93 -5.11 31.94
C SER A 395 -12.87 -6.59 32.32
N SER A 396 -13.97 -7.32 32.06
CA SER A 396 -13.99 -8.77 32.28
C SER A 396 -12.87 -9.49 31.51
N ALA A 397 -12.54 -9.05 30.31
CA ALA A 397 -11.41 -9.57 29.55
C ALA A 397 -10.06 -9.28 30.23
N ASN A 398 -9.89 -8.09 30.79
CA ASN A 398 -8.68 -7.68 31.49
C ASN A 398 -8.51 -8.41 32.83
N ILE A 399 -9.58 -8.47 33.66
CA ILE A 399 -9.57 -9.11 34.97
C ILE A 399 -9.26 -10.61 34.85
N LEU A 400 -9.91 -11.31 33.91
CA LEU A 400 -9.68 -12.73 33.69
C LEU A 400 -8.30 -13.00 33.02
N ASN A 401 -7.70 -11.99 32.44
CA ASN A 401 -6.38 -12.04 31.75
C ASN A 401 -6.25 -13.17 30.71
N ASN A 402 -7.39 -13.65 30.20
CA ASN A 402 -7.43 -14.74 29.24
C ASN A 402 -7.27 -14.27 27.79
N ILE A 403 -7.74 -13.06 27.49
CA ILE A 403 -7.64 -12.45 26.18
C ILE A 403 -6.85 -11.15 26.32
N LYS A 404 -5.84 -10.96 25.46
CA LYS A 404 -4.93 -9.81 25.48
C LYS A 404 -4.91 -9.11 24.15
N GLN A 405 -4.38 -7.90 24.12
CA GLN A 405 -4.04 -7.20 22.90
C GLN A 405 -3.18 -8.10 21.98
N ASN A 406 -3.43 -8.01 20.70
CA ASN A 406 -2.81 -8.81 19.63
C ASN A 406 -3.20 -10.30 19.62
N ASN A 407 -4.17 -10.74 20.44
CA ASN A 407 -4.74 -12.08 20.28
C ASN A 407 -5.71 -12.10 19.07
N PHE A 408 -5.74 -13.22 18.36
CA PHE A 408 -6.72 -13.46 17.30
C PHE A 408 -7.96 -14.17 17.87
N ILE A 409 -9.14 -13.70 17.48
CA ILE A 409 -10.41 -14.33 17.80
C ILE A 409 -10.74 -15.36 16.72
N GLU A 410 -11.00 -16.60 17.13
CA GLU A 410 -11.34 -17.70 16.22
C GLU A 410 -12.83 -18.05 16.26
N LYS A 411 -13.45 -18.02 17.46
CA LYS A 411 -14.87 -18.36 17.60
C LYS A 411 -15.60 -17.37 18.48
N VAL A 412 -16.86 -17.12 18.13
CA VAL A 412 -17.82 -16.40 18.95
C VAL A 412 -19.10 -17.24 19.03
N ASN A 413 -19.58 -17.51 20.25
CA ASN A 413 -20.71 -18.39 20.49
C ASN A 413 -20.60 -19.76 19.80
N ASN A 414 -19.39 -20.34 19.82
CA ASN A 414 -18.99 -21.60 19.15
C ASN A 414 -19.03 -21.54 17.60
N ILE A 415 -19.26 -20.37 16.99
CA ILE A 415 -19.27 -20.15 15.56
C ILE A 415 -17.91 -19.60 15.15
N LYS A 416 -17.27 -20.19 14.15
CA LYS A 416 -15.98 -19.70 13.60
C LYS A 416 -16.15 -18.33 12.98
N VAL A 417 -15.24 -17.41 13.31
CA VAL A 417 -15.22 -16.03 12.82
C VAL A 417 -13.83 -15.70 12.29
N ASN A 418 -13.77 -15.02 11.13
CA ASN A 418 -12.51 -14.61 10.52
C ASN A 418 -12.45 -13.09 10.31
N ASP A 419 -13.60 -12.41 10.41
CA ASP A 419 -13.73 -10.99 10.15
C ASP A 419 -14.89 -10.38 10.99
N LEU A 420 -15.04 -9.06 10.92
CA LEU A 420 -16.13 -8.35 11.59
C LEU A 420 -17.52 -8.78 11.10
N ASN A 421 -17.66 -9.14 9.83
CA ASN A 421 -18.95 -9.65 9.31
C ASN A 421 -19.31 -11.00 9.91
N GLY A 422 -18.32 -11.88 10.08
CA GLY A 422 -18.47 -13.15 10.81
C GLY A 422 -18.84 -12.93 12.26
N LEU A 423 -18.18 -11.99 12.92
CA LEU A 423 -18.52 -11.56 14.29
C LEU A 423 -19.99 -11.13 14.40
N HIS A 424 -20.44 -10.22 13.53
CA HIS A 424 -21.84 -9.75 13.53
C HIS A 424 -22.84 -10.90 13.35
N ARG A 425 -22.55 -11.89 12.48
CA ARG A 425 -23.39 -13.07 12.31
C ARG A 425 -23.43 -13.94 13.55
N ALA A 426 -22.28 -14.16 14.20
CA ALA A 426 -22.18 -14.97 15.40
C ALA A 426 -22.88 -14.34 16.61
N LEU A 427 -22.82 -13.00 16.74
CA LEU A 427 -23.51 -12.26 17.81
C LEU A 427 -25.05 -12.32 17.73
N LYS A 428 -25.61 -12.61 16.55
CA LYS A 428 -27.07 -12.82 16.40
C LYS A 428 -27.54 -14.13 17.03
N ARG A 429 -26.62 -15.05 17.39
CA ARG A 429 -26.91 -16.38 17.96
C ARG A 429 -26.24 -16.53 19.31
N PRO A 430 -26.81 -15.91 20.39
CA PRO A 430 -26.25 -16.02 21.73
C PRO A 430 -26.33 -17.47 22.26
N LEU A 431 -25.46 -17.80 23.20
CA LEU A 431 -25.57 -19.06 23.95
C LEU A 431 -26.64 -18.90 25.01
N ILE A 432 -27.51 -19.90 25.12
CA ILE A 432 -28.56 -19.93 26.19
C ILE A 432 -28.12 -20.91 27.28
N ILE A 433 -27.89 -20.38 28.47
CA ILE A 433 -27.50 -21.17 29.63
C ILE A 433 -28.47 -20.78 30.78
N ASN A 434 -29.18 -21.74 31.31
CA ASN A 434 -30.19 -21.51 32.38
C ASN A 434 -31.14 -20.36 32.05
N LYS A 435 -31.69 -20.35 30.84
CA LYS A 435 -32.62 -19.33 30.31
C LYS A 435 -32.04 -17.90 30.22
N LYS A 436 -30.73 -17.74 30.39
CA LYS A 436 -30.02 -16.46 30.19
C LYS A 436 -29.16 -16.48 28.94
N GLU A 437 -29.00 -15.32 28.32
CA GLU A 437 -28.15 -15.16 27.13
C GLU A 437 -26.70 -14.86 27.54
N PHE A 438 -25.78 -15.60 26.94
CA PHE A 438 -24.34 -15.47 27.14
C PHE A 438 -23.64 -15.20 25.82
N ILE A 439 -22.51 -14.54 25.92
CA ILE A 439 -21.52 -14.42 24.86
C ILE A 439 -20.26 -15.17 25.26
N LYS A 440 -19.78 -16.03 24.37
CA LYS A 440 -18.49 -16.70 24.50
C LYS A 440 -17.58 -16.20 23.38
N ILE A 441 -16.41 -15.66 23.71
CA ILE A 441 -15.40 -15.23 22.76
C ILE A 441 -14.15 -16.06 23.02
N GLU A 442 -13.66 -16.75 21.97
CA GLU A 442 -12.57 -17.72 22.06
C GLU A 442 -11.46 -17.35 21.07
N THR A 443 -10.20 -17.37 21.54
CA THR A 443 -9.01 -17.10 20.75
C THR A 443 -8.55 -18.34 19.99
N ASN A 444 -7.69 -18.14 18.98
CA ASN A 444 -6.98 -19.21 18.25
C ASN A 444 -6.09 -20.11 19.13
N LYS A 445 -5.82 -19.70 20.38
CA LYS A 445 -5.06 -20.46 21.38
C LYS A 445 -5.96 -21.16 22.41
N GLY A 446 -7.27 -21.23 22.15
CA GLY A 446 -8.26 -21.89 23.01
C GLY A 446 -8.60 -21.15 24.30
N LYS A 447 -8.05 -19.96 24.56
CA LYS A 447 -8.44 -19.12 25.69
C LYS A 447 -9.77 -18.44 25.39
N PHE A 448 -10.65 -18.34 26.38
CA PHE A 448 -11.95 -17.74 26.16
C PHE A 448 -12.44 -16.93 27.37
N ILE A 449 -13.42 -16.07 27.08
CA ILE A 449 -14.30 -15.45 28.08
C ILE A 449 -15.73 -15.90 27.82
N LEU A 450 -16.52 -16.04 28.90
CA LEU A 450 -17.94 -16.35 28.84
C LEU A 450 -18.68 -15.42 29.80
N ASN A 451 -19.46 -14.51 29.26
CA ASN A 451 -20.13 -13.49 30.03
C ASN A 451 -21.65 -13.44 29.76
N PRO A 452 -22.50 -13.17 30.74
CA PRO A 452 -23.88 -12.81 30.47
C PRO A 452 -23.97 -11.56 29.62
N ILE A 453 -24.77 -11.59 28.55
CA ILE A 453 -24.85 -10.43 27.61
C ILE A 453 -25.32 -9.17 28.36
N LYS A 454 -26.27 -9.29 29.27
CA LYS A 454 -26.71 -8.14 30.08
C LYS A 454 -25.52 -7.44 30.75
N LYS A 455 -24.67 -8.22 31.45
CA LYS A 455 -23.47 -7.70 32.12
C LYS A 455 -22.48 -7.08 31.18
N CYS A 456 -22.21 -7.73 30.01
CA CYS A 456 -21.37 -7.16 29.00
C CYS A 456 -21.82 -5.77 28.53
N VAL A 457 -23.13 -5.63 28.27
CA VAL A 457 -23.69 -4.37 27.80
C VAL A 457 -23.65 -3.28 28.87
N GLU A 458 -23.94 -3.65 30.13
CA GLU A 458 -23.82 -2.72 31.28
C GLU A 458 -22.39 -2.22 31.45
N ASP A 459 -21.41 -3.12 31.37
CA ASP A 459 -19.97 -2.76 31.45
C ASP A 459 -19.57 -1.89 30.30
N ASP A 460 -19.95 -2.26 29.05
CA ASP A 460 -19.60 -1.49 27.85
C ASP A 460 -20.24 -0.09 27.83
N ILE A 461 -21.44 0.11 28.40
CA ILE A 461 -22.03 1.44 28.62
C ILE A 461 -21.14 2.28 29.53
N ASN A 462 -20.69 1.70 30.66
CA ASN A 462 -19.79 2.40 31.59
C ASN A 462 -18.47 2.77 30.95
N TYR A 463 -17.87 1.87 30.14
CA TYR A 463 -16.66 2.16 29.39
C TYR A 463 -16.90 3.22 28.32
N ALA A 464 -18.04 3.17 27.61
CA ALA A 464 -18.38 4.19 26.62
C ALA A 464 -18.47 5.59 27.25
N ASN A 465 -19.04 5.68 28.45
CA ASN A 465 -19.08 6.93 29.21
C ASN A 465 -17.70 7.42 29.65
N THR A 466 -16.80 6.51 30.03
CA THR A 466 -15.45 6.83 30.50
C THR A 466 -14.52 7.17 29.33
N TYR A 467 -14.51 6.33 28.30
CA TYR A 467 -13.55 6.42 27.18
C TYR A 467 -14.11 7.11 25.92
N LYS A 468 -15.39 7.56 25.98
CA LYS A 468 -16.03 8.38 24.93
C LYS A 468 -16.12 7.73 23.55
N TYR A 469 -16.29 6.39 23.49
CA TYR A 469 -16.53 5.72 22.21
C TYR A 469 -18.04 5.54 21.94
N PRO A 470 -18.46 5.45 20.67
CA PRO A 470 -19.86 5.25 20.31
C PRO A 470 -20.31 3.81 20.58
N LEU A 471 -21.50 3.65 21.14
CA LEU A 471 -22.15 2.34 21.24
C LEU A 471 -22.64 1.88 19.85
N ASN A 472 -22.50 0.59 19.56
CA ASN A 472 -22.90 0.00 18.28
C ASN A 472 -24.34 -0.58 18.31
N GLU A 473 -24.81 -1.10 17.17
CA GLU A 473 -26.16 -1.68 17.03
C GLU A 473 -26.43 -2.84 18.00
N PHE A 474 -25.42 -3.64 18.33
CA PHE A 474 -25.55 -4.72 19.31
C PHE A 474 -25.91 -4.17 20.68
N HIS A 475 -25.22 -3.17 21.17
CA HIS A 475 -25.50 -2.50 22.42
C HIS A 475 -26.90 -1.91 22.43
N ASN A 476 -27.27 -1.16 21.40
CA ASN A 476 -28.59 -0.52 21.29
C ASN A 476 -29.74 -1.54 21.34
N LYS A 477 -29.57 -2.70 20.68
CA LYS A 477 -30.52 -3.81 20.73
C LYS A 477 -30.74 -4.32 22.15
N TYR A 478 -29.65 -4.56 22.89
CA TYR A 478 -29.74 -5.15 24.23
C TYR A 478 -30.04 -4.12 25.31
N ILE A 479 -29.67 -2.86 25.15
CA ILE A 479 -30.15 -1.74 25.98
C ILE A 479 -31.68 -1.70 25.96
N LYS A 480 -32.26 -1.71 24.75
CA LYS A 480 -33.74 -1.76 24.62
C LYS A 480 -34.34 -3.03 25.21
N LYS A 481 -33.73 -4.19 24.98
CA LYS A 481 -34.21 -5.48 25.47
C LYS A 481 -34.23 -5.58 26.99
N TYR A 482 -33.21 -5.05 27.67
CA TYR A 482 -33.05 -5.15 29.10
C TYR A 482 -33.48 -3.90 29.87
N GLY A 483 -33.98 -2.87 29.21
CA GLY A 483 -34.38 -1.60 29.83
C GLY A 483 -33.23 -0.87 30.53
N LEU A 484 -32.01 -0.93 29.93
CA LEU A 484 -30.84 -0.28 30.53
C LEU A 484 -30.86 1.22 30.23
N SER A 485 -30.43 2.03 31.20
CA SER A 485 -30.29 3.49 31.01
C SER A 485 -28.89 3.84 30.56
N ILE A 486 -28.80 4.67 29.52
CA ILE A 486 -27.56 5.33 29.14
C ILE A 486 -27.44 6.58 30.02
N ILE A 487 -26.50 6.58 30.96
CA ILE A 487 -26.24 7.78 31.78
C ILE A 487 -25.52 8.77 30.86
N ASN A 488 -26.28 9.69 30.27
CA ASN A 488 -25.68 10.84 29.57
C ASN A 488 -25.14 11.82 30.63
N ASN A 489 -23.91 11.64 31.06
CA ASN A 489 -23.18 12.72 31.70
C ASN A 489 -22.92 13.78 30.61
N LYS A 490 -23.73 14.87 30.65
CA LYS A 490 -23.49 16.08 29.84
C LYS A 490 -22.14 16.69 30.11
#